data_b4c5ebb1fa2a39ebfe295fed2bf61a5d
#
_entry.id   b4c5ebb1fa2a39ebfe295fed2bf61a5d
#
_cell.length_a   1.000
_cell.length_b   1.000
_cell.length_c   1.000
_cell.angle_alpha   90.00
_cell.angle_beta   90.00
_cell.angle_gamma   90.00
#
_symmetry.space_group_name_H-M   'P 1'
#
loop_
_entity.id
_entity.type
_entity.pdbx_description
1 polymer ?
#
loop_
_entity_poly.entity_id
_entity_poly.type
_entity_poly.pdbx_seq_one_letter_code
_entity_poly.pdbx_strand_id
1 'polypeptide(L)'
;MCKEIREKFQELYSLDVSDYVEKKNDLSYLSWAFAWREFKRIFPEATYEVKKDEQGRCYFGDENIGYMVYTTVSAGGLTYEMWLPVMDGANKSMKAQAYTYKVAEWQWNPNTRKKEKVGEIEKIVEAMSMFDVNKTVMRCLVKNLAMFGLGLYIYAGEDLPQDIREFTCADCGKTVDSNMAMRTHKAYGAHLCVECGLKRHKAQQEAKAKEEAKNDT
;
A
#
# COMPACT_ATOMS: atom_id res chain seq x y z
N MET A 1 0.31 -29.45 1.67
CA MET A 1 -0.69 -28.39 1.38
C MET A 1 -1.56 -28.89 0.25
N CYS A 2 -2.87 -28.93 0.42
CA CYS A 2 -3.80 -29.47 -0.60
C CYS A 2 -3.67 -28.61 -1.88
N LYS A 3 -3.77 -29.26 -3.07
CA LYS A 3 -3.70 -28.58 -4.39
C LYS A 3 -4.66 -27.41 -4.47
N GLU A 4 -5.86 -27.60 -3.98
CA GLU A 4 -6.92 -26.58 -3.94
C GLU A 4 -6.52 -25.30 -3.16
N ILE A 5 -5.85 -25.44 -2.01
CA ILE A 5 -5.39 -24.28 -1.23
C ILE A 5 -4.31 -23.49 -1.98
N ARG A 6 -3.43 -24.20 -2.68
CA ARG A 6 -2.41 -23.57 -3.53
C ARG A 6 -3.04 -22.77 -4.68
N GLU A 7 -4.05 -23.33 -5.31
CA GLU A 7 -4.78 -22.67 -6.41
C GLU A 7 -5.49 -21.42 -5.90
N LYS A 8 -6.18 -21.49 -4.76
CA LYS A 8 -6.85 -20.34 -4.12
C LYS A 8 -5.85 -19.25 -3.68
N PHE A 9 -4.70 -19.65 -3.13
CA PHE A 9 -3.63 -18.70 -2.81
C PHE A 9 -3.15 -17.97 -4.06
N GLN A 10 -2.91 -18.70 -5.15
CA GLN A 10 -2.46 -18.12 -6.41
C GLN A 10 -3.51 -17.18 -7.00
N GLU A 11 -4.79 -17.55 -6.92
CA GLU A 11 -5.90 -16.71 -7.37
C GLU A 11 -5.94 -15.38 -6.59
N LEU A 12 -5.84 -15.41 -5.25
CA LEU A 12 -5.77 -14.20 -4.42
C LEU A 12 -4.51 -13.37 -4.68
N TYR A 13 -3.36 -14.04 -4.83
CA TYR A 13 -2.08 -13.37 -5.10
C TYR A 13 -2.09 -12.66 -6.45
N SER A 14 -2.79 -13.24 -7.44
CA SER A 14 -2.92 -12.74 -8.79
C SER A 14 -3.92 -11.58 -8.94
N LEU A 15 -4.72 -11.31 -7.91
CA LEU A 15 -5.74 -10.27 -7.98
C LEU A 15 -5.09 -8.88 -8.00
N ASP A 16 -5.41 -8.07 -9.01
CA ASP A 16 -5.03 -6.67 -9.05
C ASP A 16 -5.87 -5.86 -8.06
N VAL A 17 -5.22 -5.32 -7.04
CA VAL A 17 -5.86 -4.50 -6.01
C VAL A 17 -5.45 -3.02 -6.10
N SER A 18 -4.76 -2.61 -7.15
CA SER A 18 -4.14 -1.27 -7.30
C SER A 18 -5.15 -0.13 -7.14
N ASP A 19 -6.35 -0.28 -7.68
CA ASP A 19 -7.41 0.73 -7.62
C ASP A 19 -7.97 0.95 -6.20
N TYR A 20 -7.67 0.03 -5.28
CA TYR A 20 -8.18 0.05 -3.90
C TYR A 20 -7.09 0.28 -2.86
N VAL A 21 -5.88 0.64 -3.33
CA VAL A 21 -4.72 0.96 -2.50
C VAL A 21 -4.58 2.47 -2.36
N GLU A 22 -4.69 2.94 -1.14
CA GLU A 22 -4.35 4.31 -0.79
C GLU A 22 -2.90 4.39 -0.31
N LYS A 23 -2.15 5.39 -0.80
CA LYS A 23 -0.80 5.70 -0.32
C LYS A 23 -0.84 6.86 0.67
N LYS A 24 -0.29 6.63 1.87
CA LYS A 24 -0.14 7.66 2.90
C LYS A 24 1.23 7.51 3.58
N ASN A 25 2.05 8.57 3.54
CA ASN A 25 3.40 8.57 4.11
C ASN A 25 4.25 7.36 3.66
N ASP A 26 4.32 7.11 2.36
CA ASP A 26 5.02 5.98 1.72
C ASP A 26 4.53 4.58 2.13
N LEU A 27 3.44 4.49 2.88
CA LEU A 27 2.79 3.23 3.22
C LEU A 27 1.56 3.01 2.33
N SER A 28 1.41 1.79 1.85
CA SER A 28 0.26 1.36 1.07
C SER A 28 -0.79 0.75 1.99
N TYR A 29 -2.03 1.17 1.80
CA TYR A 29 -3.19 0.72 2.59
C TYR A 29 -4.25 0.17 1.64
N LEU A 30 -4.48 -1.14 1.70
CA LEU A 30 -5.60 -1.74 0.98
C LEU A 30 -6.89 -1.55 1.80
N SER A 31 -7.97 -1.12 1.14
CA SER A 31 -9.29 -0.99 1.77
C SER A 31 -9.74 -2.32 2.37
N TRP A 32 -10.04 -2.34 3.68
CA TRP A 32 -10.45 -3.55 4.38
C TRP A 32 -11.77 -4.13 3.85
N ALA A 33 -12.71 -3.26 3.46
CA ALA A 33 -14.01 -3.68 2.93
C ALA A 33 -13.86 -4.37 1.57
N PHE A 34 -13.02 -3.81 0.69
CA PHE A 34 -12.64 -4.44 -0.56
C PHE A 34 -11.93 -5.77 -0.31
N ALA A 35 -10.89 -5.76 0.53
CA ALA A 35 -10.10 -6.95 0.84
C ALA A 35 -10.98 -8.10 1.37
N TRP A 36 -11.89 -7.81 2.29
CA TRP A 36 -12.80 -8.80 2.84
C TRP A 36 -13.79 -9.32 1.80
N ARG A 37 -14.35 -8.44 0.95
CA ARG A 37 -15.25 -8.83 -0.15
C ARG A 37 -14.57 -9.81 -1.11
N GLU A 38 -13.37 -9.48 -1.60
CA GLU A 38 -12.66 -10.33 -2.55
C GLU A 38 -12.21 -11.64 -1.90
N PHE A 39 -11.80 -11.60 -0.63
CA PHE A 39 -11.45 -12.79 0.11
C PHE A 39 -12.66 -13.74 0.26
N LYS A 40 -13.83 -13.21 0.59
CA LYS A 40 -15.07 -13.97 0.71
C LYS A 40 -15.57 -14.53 -0.63
N ARG A 41 -15.20 -13.97 -1.76
CA ARG A 41 -15.49 -14.56 -3.09
C ARG A 41 -14.78 -15.91 -3.28
N ILE A 42 -13.55 -16.03 -2.79
CA ILE A 42 -12.72 -17.24 -2.95
C ILE A 42 -12.90 -18.20 -1.77
N PHE A 43 -13.11 -17.67 -0.58
CA PHE A 43 -13.38 -18.41 0.65
C PHE A 43 -14.72 -17.98 1.28
N PRO A 44 -15.87 -18.44 0.74
CA PRO A 44 -17.19 -18.03 1.26
C PRO A 44 -17.41 -18.36 2.73
N GLU A 45 -16.79 -19.44 3.23
CA GLU A 45 -16.84 -19.92 4.61
C GLU A 45 -15.91 -19.14 5.56
N ALA A 46 -15.01 -18.28 5.04
CA ALA A 46 -14.03 -17.60 5.84
C ALA A 46 -14.64 -16.81 7.01
N THR A 47 -13.98 -16.88 8.14
CA THR A 47 -14.31 -16.10 9.34
C THR A 47 -13.09 -15.35 9.84
N TYR A 48 -13.33 -14.28 10.59
CA TYR A 48 -12.26 -13.64 11.35
C TYR A 48 -12.70 -13.35 12.78
N GLU A 49 -11.74 -13.28 13.67
CA GLU A 49 -11.93 -12.86 15.04
C GLU A 49 -10.94 -11.77 15.42
N VAL A 50 -11.38 -10.85 16.26
CA VAL A 50 -10.52 -9.89 16.94
C VAL A 50 -10.31 -10.37 18.36
N LYS A 51 -9.07 -10.66 18.75
CA LYS A 51 -8.74 -11.15 20.09
C LYS A 51 -9.11 -10.09 21.12
N LYS A 52 -9.73 -10.53 22.20
CA LYS A 52 -10.13 -9.71 23.33
C LYS A 52 -9.52 -10.23 24.61
N ASP A 53 -9.21 -9.32 25.52
CA ASP A 53 -8.82 -9.70 26.89
C ASP A 53 -10.03 -10.06 27.76
N GLU A 54 -9.78 -10.39 29.02
CA GLU A 54 -10.81 -10.76 30.00
C GLU A 54 -11.83 -9.64 30.25
N GLN A 55 -11.48 -8.38 30.00
CA GLN A 55 -12.34 -7.21 30.12
C GLN A 55 -13.05 -6.85 28.80
N GLY A 56 -12.87 -7.65 27.74
CA GLY A 56 -13.47 -7.42 26.43
C GLY A 56 -12.77 -6.37 25.58
N ARG A 57 -11.57 -5.88 25.96
CA ARG A 57 -10.77 -4.93 25.19
C ARG A 57 -10.08 -5.64 24.05
N CYS A 58 -10.07 -5.03 22.86
CA CYS A 58 -9.45 -5.60 21.66
C CYS A 58 -7.99 -5.15 21.45
N TYR A 59 -7.28 -4.74 22.51
CA TYR A 59 -5.87 -4.36 22.50
C TYR A 59 -5.17 -4.90 23.74
N PHE A 60 -3.87 -5.14 23.62
CA PHE A 60 -3.01 -5.74 24.65
C PHE A 60 -1.74 -4.92 24.75
N GLY A 61 -1.16 -4.82 25.92
CA GLY A 61 0.07 -4.08 26.15
C GLY A 61 0.00 -3.27 27.43
N ASP A 62 0.95 -2.35 27.56
CA ASP A 62 1.07 -1.47 28.71
C ASP A 62 1.48 -0.05 28.29
N GLU A 63 1.39 0.89 29.23
CA GLU A 63 1.67 2.29 29.03
C GLU A 63 3.17 2.61 28.79
N ASN A 64 4.09 1.67 29.05
CA ASN A 64 5.52 1.89 28.84
C ASN A 64 5.94 1.55 27.40
N ILE A 65 5.42 0.42 26.87
CA ILE A 65 5.80 -0.08 25.54
C ILE A 65 4.81 0.38 24.48
N GLY A 66 3.52 0.44 24.82
CA GLY A 66 2.41 0.73 23.92
C GLY A 66 1.50 -0.49 23.76
N TYR A 67 0.66 -0.48 22.75
CA TYR A 67 -0.43 -1.41 22.59
C TYR A 67 -0.40 -2.13 21.25
N MET A 68 -0.95 -3.32 21.20
CA MET A 68 -1.00 -4.21 20.05
C MET A 68 -2.40 -4.81 19.91
N VAL A 69 -2.83 -5.01 18.67
CA VAL A 69 -4.06 -5.74 18.34
C VAL A 69 -3.74 -7.06 17.68
N TYR A 70 -4.67 -8.00 17.74
CA TYR A 70 -4.54 -9.33 17.14
C TYR A 70 -5.81 -9.67 16.38
N THR A 71 -5.63 -10.27 15.22
CA THR A 71 -6.72 -10.83 14.42
C THR A 71 -6.41 -12.28 14.06
N THR A 72 -7.41 -13.14 14.07
CA THR A 72 -7.32 -14.50 13.57
C THR A 72 -8.23 -14.63 12.36
N VAL A 73 -7.74 -15.21 11.27
CA VAL A 73 -8.51 -15.52 10.07
C VAL A 73 -8.47 -17.02 9.82
N SER A 74 -9.66 -17.61 9.64
CA SER A 74 -9.82 -19.03 9.31
C SER A 74 -10.48 -19.18 7.95
N ALA A 75 -9.84 -19.89 7.02
CA ALA A 75 -10.33 -20.15 5.68
C ALA A 75 -9.65 -21.38 5.07
N GLY A 76 -10.39 -22.20 4.31
CA GLY A 76 -9.85 -23.36 3.59
C GLY A 76 -9.17 -24.40 4.52
N GLY A 77 -9.58 -24.49 5.77
CA GLY A 77 -8.97 -25.38 6.77
C GLY A 77 -7.64 -24.87 7.37
N LEU A 78 -7.22 -23.64 7.02
CA LEU A 78 -6.08 -22.95 7.62
C LEU A 78 -6.55 -21.87 8.57
N THR A 79 -5.73 -21.60 9.60
CA THR A 79 -5.97 -20.50 10.54
C THR A 79 -4.66 -19.76 10.77
N TYR A 80 -4.66 -18.45 10.55
CA TYR A 80 -3.52 -17.57 10.81
C TYR A 80 -3.88 -16.51 11.84
N GLU A 81 -2.99 -16.29 12.78
CA GLU A 81 -3.02 -15.15 13.69
C GLU A 81 -2.05 -14.06 13.17
N MET A 82 -2.49 -12.83 13.20
CA MET A 82 -1.69 -11.64 12.85
C MET A 82 -1.80 -10.63 13.98
N TRP A 83 -0.74 -9.85 14.17
CA TRP A 83 -0.69 -8.78 15.15
C TRP A 83 -0.14 -7.51 14.54
N LEU A 84 -0.55 -6.36 15.08
CA LEU A 84 -0.10 -5.06 14.63
C LEU A 84 -0.05 -4.09 15.82
N PRO A 85 1.05 -3.33 16.00
CA PRO A 85 1.11 -2.31 17.02
C PRO A 85 0.22 -1.11 16.67
N VAL A 86 -0.38 -0.50 17.69
CA VAL A 86 -1.08 0.77 17.55
C VAL A 86 -0.03 1.87 17.42
N MET A 87 0.02 2.51 16.25
CA MET A 87 1.06 3.47 15.87
C MET A 87 0.47 4.75 15.28
N ASP A 88 1.20 5.84 15.44
CA ASP A 88 0.97 7.09 14.70
C ASP A 88 1.45 7.00 13.23
N GLY A 89 1.30 8.11 12.50
CA GLY A 89 1.74 8.20 11.09
C GLY A 89 3.27 8.20 10.90
N ALA A 90 4.04 8.35 11.98
CA ALA A 90 5.50 8.27 11.98
C ALA A 90 6.04 6.92 12.48
N ASN A 91 5.17 5.90 12.57
CA ASN A 91 5.47 4.55 13.08
C ASN A 91 5.96 4.54 14.53
N LYS A 92 5.50 5.52 15.35
CA LYS A 92 5.76 5.53 16.78
C LYS A 92 4.62 4.86 17.52
N SER A 93 4.95 3.97 18.47
CA SER A 93 3.93 3.32 19.32
C SER A 93 3.12 4.35 20.07
N MET A 94 1.80 4.31 19.96
CA MET A 94 0.90 5.13 20.75
C MET A 94 0.72 4.51 22.12
N LYS A 95 0.63 5.36 23.15
CA LYS A 95 0.52 4.99 24.57
C LYS A 95 -0.78 5.55 25.16
N ALA A 96 -1.08 5.20 26.40
CA ALA A 96 -2.24 5.75 27.10
C ALA A 96 -2.14 7.29 27.28
N GLN A 97 -0.93 7.82 27.36
CA GLN A 97 -0.67 9.24 27.46
C GLN A 97 0.21 9.72 26.30
N ALA A 98 0.01 10.96 25.87
CA ALA A 98 0.87 11.59 24.89
C ALA A 98 2.30 11.72 25.42
N TYR A 99 3.27 11.62 24.52
CA TYR A 99 4.68 11.83 24.84
C TYR A 99 5.43 12.49 23.69
N THR A 100 6.56 13.11 24.01
CA THR A 100 7.42 13.75 23.00
C THR A 100 8.68 12.93 22.74
N TYR A 101 9.23 13.09 21.53
CA TYR A 101 10.52 12.54 21.16
C TYR A 101 11.27 13.52 20.25
N LYS A 102 12.61 13.48 20.31
CA LYS A 102 13.45 14.36 19.53
C LYS A 102 13.83 13.73 18.20
N VAL A 103 13.82 14.53 17.14
CA VAL A 103 14.31 14.16 15.81
C VAL A 103 15.30 15.21 15.33
N ALA A 104 16.29 14.81 14.55
CA ALA A 104 17.22 15.73 13.94
C ALA A 104 16.48 16.68 12.97
N GLU A 105 16.76 17.97 13.09
CA GLU A 105 16.34 18.96 12.12
C GLU A 105 17.40 19.07 11.02
N TRP A 106 16.96 18.93 9.77
CA TRP A 106 17.83 18.98 8.60
C TRP A 106 17.45 20.16 7.72
N GLN A 107 18.43 21.02 7.42
CA GLN A 107 18.26 22.11 6.47
C GLN A 107 19.16 21.92 5.26
N TRP A 108 18.69 22.40 4.10
CA TRP A 108 19.48 22.39 2.89
C TRP A 108 20.53 23.50 2.94
N ASN A 109 21.82 23.13 2.82
CA ASN A 109 22.90 24.10 2.70
C ASN A 109 23.23 24.31 1.20
N PRO A 110 22.95 25.52 0.66
CA PRO A 110 23.19 25.80 -0.75
C PRO A 110 24.68 25.80 -1.12
N ASN A 111 25.57 26.06 -0.17
CA ASN A 111 27.02 26.10 -0.41
C ASN A 111 27.59 24.69 -0.54
N THR A 112 27.18 23.76 0.30
CA THR A 112 27.64 22.35 0.26
C THR A 112 26.76 21.46 -0.61
N ARG A 113 25.59 21.96 -1.05
CA ARG A 113 24.55 21.20 -1.80
C ARG A 113 24.15 19.89 -1.11
N LYS A 114 24.08 19.91 0.23
CA LYS A 114 23.69 18.77 1.07
C LYS A 114 22.73 19.21 2.16
N LYS A 115 21.95 18.25 2.68
CA LYS A 115 21.20 18.47 3.93
C LYS A 115 22.17 18.35 5.10
N GLU A 116 22.16 19.33 5.99
CA GLU A 116 23.00 19.37 7.19
C GLU A 116 22.12 19.40 8.43
N LYS A 117 22.54 18.70 9.48
CA LYS A 117 21.84 18.73 10.76
C LYS A 117 22.07 20.10 11.41
N VAL A 118 21.01 20.87 11.62
CA VAL A 118 21.07 22.21 12.21
C VAL A 118 20.60 22.24 13.65
N GLY A 119 19.92 21.18 14.12
CA GLY A 119 19.39 21.13 15.46
C GLY A 119 18.59 19.87 15.74
N GLU A 120 17.73 19.94 16.74
CA GLU A 120 16.75 18.94 17.08
C GLU A 120 15.40 19.60 17.31
N ILE A 121 14.33 18.99 16.79
CA ILE A 121 12.96 19.40 17.03
C ILE A 121 12.22 18.33 17.84
N GLU A 122 11.37 18.74 18.73
CA GLU A 122 10.46 17.86 19.45
C GLU A 122 9.23 17.57 18.59
N LYS A 123 8.84 16.30 18.53
CA LYS A 123 7.59 15.84 17.96
C LYS A 123 6.76 15.17 19.03
N ILE A 124 5.46 15.32 18.94
CA ILE A 124 4.51 14.69 19.86
C ILE A 124 3.94 13.42 19.23
N VAL A 125 3.76 12.39 20.05
CA VAL A 125 2.88 11.24 19.77
C VAL A 125 1.67 11.41 20.67
N GLU A 126 0.50 11.53 20.06
CA GLU A 126 -0.76 11.70 20.77
C GLU A 126 -1.13 10.44 21.57
N ALA A 127 -1.95 10.61 22.60
CA ALA A 127 -2.52 9.50 23.34
C ALA A 127 -3.37 8.61 22.43
N MET A 128 -3.31 7.31 22.65
CA MET A 128 -4.09 6.33 21.91
C MET A 128 -5.59 6.53 22.15
N SER A 129 -6.36 6.58 21.08
CA SER A 129 -7.82 6.62 21.08
C SER A 129 -8.42 5.30 20.58
N MET A 130 -9.70 5.06 20.88
CA MET A 130 -10.43 3.90 20.34
C MET A 130 -10.55 3.93 18.80
N PHE A 131 -10.46 5.11 18.19
CA PHE A 131 -10.36 5.26 16.75
C PHE A 131 -9.06 4.65 16.21
N ASP A 132 -7.92 4.90 16.89
CA ASP A 132 -6.62 4.34 16.49
C ASP A 132 -6.60 2.83 16.66
N VAL A 133 -7.21 2.31 17.73
CA VAL A 133 -7.38 0.87 17.95
C VAL A 133 -8.19 0.26 16.80
N ASN A 134 -9.37 0.82 16.48
CA ASN A 134 -10.23 0.32 15.40
C ASN A 134 -9.53 0.36 14.04
N LYS A 135 -8.86 1.45 13.73
CA LYS A 135 -8.04 1.60 12.51
C LYS A 135 -6.96 0.52 12.43
N THR A 136 -6.30 0.25 13.54
CA THR A 136 -5.23 -0.76 13.62
C THR A 136 -5.78 -2.17 13.48
N VAL A 137 -6.95 -2.48 14.06
CA VAL A 137 -7.66 -3.77 13.88
C VAL A 137 -7.96 -4.02 12.41
N MET A 138 -8.50 -3.03 11.69
CA MET A 138 -8.81 -3.19 10.27
C MET A 138 -7.54 -3.37 9.41
N ARG A 139 -6.45 -2.67 9.72
CA ARG A 139 -5.15 -2.88 9.08
C ARG A 139 -4.56 -4.25 9.39
N CYS A 140 -4.70 -4.72 10.63
CA CYS A 140 -4.26 -6.03 11.06
C CYS A 140 -5.01 -7.14 10.31
N LEU A 141 -6.34 -6.99 10.15
CA LEU A 141 -7.15 -7.91 9.34
C LEU A 141 -6.64 -8.00 7.91
N VAL A 142 -6.43 -6.87 7.22
CA VAL A 142 -5.94 -6.87 5.83
C VAL A 142 -4.57 -7.55 5.72
N LYS A 143 -3.65 -7.30 6.67
CA LYS A 143 -2.37 -8.01 6.73
C LYS A 143 -2.54 -9.52 6.92
N ASN A 144 -3.53 -9.94 7.71
CA ASN A 144 -3.82 -11.35 7.89
C ASN A 144 -4.34 -11.98 6.60
N LEU A 145 -5.22 -11.29 5.85
CA LEU A 145 -5.69 -11.74 4.53
C LEU A 145 -4.54 -11.88 3.52
N ALA A 146 -3.49 -11.05 3.65
CA ALA A 146 -2.30 -11.16 2.80
C ALA A 146 -1.52 -12.48 3.04
N MET A 147 -1.62 -13.09 4.22
CA MET A 147 -1.04 -14.42 4.47
C MET A 147 -1.67 -15.51 3.62
N PHE A 148 -2.89 -15.30 3.12
CA PHE A 148 -3.57 -16.17 2.16
C PHE A 148 -3.32 -15.77 0.70
N GLY A 149 -2.51 -14.73 0.45
CA GLY A 149 -2.12 -14.26 -0.89
C GLY A 149 -2.67 -12.88 -1.28
N LEU A 150 -3.79 -12.43 -0.71
CA LEU A 150 -4.48 -11.21 -1.15
C LEU A 150 -3.61 -9.95 -0.97
N GLY A 151 -3.17 -9.37 -2.10
CA GLY A 151 -2.36 -8.15 -2.07
C GLY A 151 -1.01 -8.29 -1.35
N LEU A 152 -0.49 -9.51 -1.21
CA LEU A 152 0.78 -9.79 -0.50
C LEU A 152 1.96 -9.00 -1.09
N TYR A 153 1.98 -8.82 -2.41
CA TYR A 153 3.00 -8.06 -3.12
C TYR A 153 3.10 -6.59 -2.69
N ILE A 154 2.03 -5.98 -2.19
CA ILE A 154 2.04 -4.61 -1.66
C ILE A 154 3.00 -4.52 -0.46
N TYR A 155 3.01 -5.55 0.39
CA TYR A 155 3.86 -5.61 1.59
C TYR A 155 5.29 -6.03 1.29
N ALA A 156 5.53 -6.66 0.14
CA ALA A 156 6.87 -6.96 -0.36
C ALA A 156 7.56 -5.75 -1.00
N GLY A 157 6.85 -4.63 -1.15
CA GLY A 157 7.34 -3.44 -1.86
C GLY A 157 7.33 -3.60 -3.38
N GLU A 158 6.64 -4.63 -3.86
CA GLU A 158 6.43 -4.89 -5.27
C GLU A 158 5.16 -4.15 -5.74
N ASP A 159 5.13 -3.72 -6.99
CA ASP A 159 3.94 -3.13 -7.57
C ASP A 159 2.90 -4.23 -7.79
N LEU A 160 2.95 -5.00 -8.82
CA LEU A 160 2.09 -6.16 -9.09
C LEU A 160 2.95 -7.38 -9.38
N PRO A 161 2.49 -8.62 -9.09
CA PRO A 161 3.18 -9.83 -9.55
C PRO A 161 3.43 -9.77 -11.05
N GLN A 162 4.66 -10.06 -11.47
CA GLN A 162 5.08 -9.97 -12.87
C GLN A 162 4.24 -10.88 -13.79
N ASP A 163 3.73 -11.98 -13.25
CA ASP A 163 2.96 -13.00 -13.97
C ASP A 163 1.57 -12.53 -14.45
N ILE A 164 1.09 -11.37 -13.99
CA ILE A 164 -0.27 -10.86 -14.28
C ILE A 164 -0.24 -9.74 -15.31
N ARG A 165 0.93 -9.22 -15.64
CA ARG A 165 1.06 -8.03 -16.48
C ARG A 165 1.39 -8.36 -17.92
N GLU A 166 0.41 -8.89 -18.65
CA GLU A 166 0.43 -8.73 -20.10
C GLU A 166 -0.24 -7.41 -20.47
N PHE A 167 0.56 -6.35 -20.51
CA PHE A 167 0.10 -5.12 -21.11
C PHE A 167 0.21 -5.22 -22.64
N THR A 168 -0.85 -4.83 -23.32
CA THR A 168 -0.84 -4.69 -24.77
C THR A 168 -0.77 -3.22 -25.16
N CYS A 169 0.02 -2.92 -26.18
CA CYS A 169 0.11 -1.58 -26.74
C CYS A 169 -1.23 -1.19 -27.36
N ALA A 170 -1.81 -0.07 -26.91
CA ALA A 170 -3.10 0.42 -27.40
C ALA A 170 -3.09 0.76 -28.90
N ASP A 171 -1.91 1.09 -29.47
CA ASP A 171 -1.80 1.51 -30.87
C ASP A 171 -1.45 0.35 -31.81
N CYS A 172 -0.73 -0.70 -31.36
CA CYS A 172 -0.26 -1.75 -32.28
C CYS A 172 -0.48 -3.19 -31.77
N GLY A 173 -1.07 -3.38 -30.57
CA GLY A 173 -1.38 -4.70 -30.00
C GLY A 173 -0.19 -5.54 -29.57
N LYS A 174 1.06 -5.07 -29.68
CA LYS A 174 2.24 -5.79 -29.18
C LYS A 174 2.23 -5.85 -27.64
N THR A 175 2.71 -6.93 -27.07
CA THR A 175 2.97 -7.05 -25.64
C THR A 175 3.98 -5.99 -25.19
N VAL A 176 3.72 -5.32 -24.07
CA VAL A 176 4.51 -4.23 -23.53
C VAL A 176 5.00 -4.60 -22.14
N ASP A 177 6.27 -4.37 -21.87
CA ASP A 177 6.86 -4.46 -20.54
C ASP A 177 6.10 -3.57 -19.55
N SER A 178 5.90 -4.08 -18.35
CA SER A 178 5.15 -3.46 -17.27
C SER A 178 5.66 -2.04 -16.94
N ASN A 179 6.99 -1.83 -16.85
CA ASN A 179 7.57 -0.52 -16.56
C ASN A 179 7.29 0.48 -17.69
N MET A 180 7.38 0.02 -18.93
CA MET A 180 7.08 0.83 -20.11
C MET A 180 5.58 1.16 -20.18
N ALA A 181 4.71 0.19 -19.92
CA ALA A 181 3.26 0.38 -19.89
C ALA A 181 2.84 1.44 -18.85
N MET A 182 3.37 1.36 -17.64
CA MET A 182 3.10 2.33 -16.58
C MET A 182 3.62 3.74 -16.92
N ARG A 183 4.84 3.83 -17.45
CA ARG A 183 5.43 5.13 -17.87
C ARG A 183 4.62 5.80 -18.98
N THR A 184 4.22 5.02 -19.98
CA THR A 184 3.45 5.55 -21.11
C THR A 184 2.01 5.85 -20.73
N HIS A 185 1.41 5.08 -19.83
CA HIS A 185 0.08 5.41 -19.28
C HIS A 185 0.11 6.73 -18.51
N LYS A 186 1.11 6.94 -17.67
CA LYS A 186 1.28 8.22 -16.94
C LYS A 186 1.46 9.42 -17.88
N ALA A 187 2.18 9.22 -18.99
CA ALA A 187 2.51 10.30 -19.93
C ALA A 187 1.43 10.56 -20.98
N TYR A 188 0.69 9.53 -21.39
CA TYR A 188 -0.20 9.58 -22.57
C TYR A 188 -1.61 9.02 -22.29
N GLY A 189 -1.90 8.58 -21.07
CA GLY A 189 -3.18 7.95 -20.72
C GLY A 189 -3.42 6.57 -21.36
N ALA A 190 -2.36 5.94 -21.92
CA ALA A 190 -2.46 4.66 -22.62
C ALA A 190 -1.18 3.84 -22.46
N HIS A 191 -1.30 2.52 -22.41
CA HIS A 191 -0.16 1.61 -22.42
C HIS A 191 0.40 1.53 -23.85
N LEU A 192 1.66 1.90 -24.04
CA LEU A 192 2.28 1.96 -25.38
C LEU A 192 3.63 1.24 -25.36
N CYS A 193 3.95 0.56 -26.45
CA CYS A 193 5.31 0.09 -26.67
C CYS A 193 6.25 1.29 -26.98
N VAL A 194 7.56 1.06 -26.92
CA VAL A 194 8.58 2.11 -27.15
C VAL A 194 8.33 2.86 -28.46
N GLU A 195 8.09 2.13 -29.57
CA GLU A 195 7.89 2.71 -30.89
C GLU A 195 6.66 3.63 -30.95
N CYS A 196 5.53 3.17 -30.40
CA CYS A 196 4.29 3.96 -30.37
C CYS A 196 4.37 5.14 -29.39
N GLY A 197 5.03 4.96 -28.25
CA GLY A 197 5.31 6.03 -27.31
C GLY A 197 6.15 7.15 -27.93
N LEU A 198 7.20 6.81 -28.68
CA LEU A 198 8.02 7.79 -29.41
C LEU A 198 7.24 8.53 -30.50
N LYS A 199 6.34 7.83 -31.23
CA LYS A 199 5.48 8.47 -32.23
C LYS A 199 4.54 9.50 -31.57
N ARG A 200 3.90 9.16 -30.46
CA ARG A 200 3.02 10.10 -29.73
C ARG A 200 3.81 11.26 -29.14
N HIS A 201 5.02 11.02 -28.67
CA HIS A 201 5.89 12.09 -28.16
C HIS A 201 6.23 13.11 -29.26
N LYS A 202 6.66 12.63 -30.44
CA LYS A 202 6.95 13.52 -31.60
C LYS A 202 5.72 14.32 -32.03
N ALA A 203 4.56 13.67 -32.13
CA ALA A 203 3.32 14.33 -32.49
C ALA A 203 2.93 15.45 -31.51
N GLN A 204 3.12 15.22 -30.21
CA GLN A 204 2.88 16.25 -29.17
C GLN A 204 3.86 17.42 -29.27
N GLN A 205 5.14 17.14 -29.56
CA GLN A 205 6.13 18.23 -29.77
C GLN A 205 5.82 19.06 -30.98
N GLU A 206 5.45 18.44 -32.11
CA GLU A 206 5.06 19.10 -33.31
C GLU A 206 3.77 19.96 -33.15
N ALA A 207 2.81 19.44 -32.37
CA ALA A 207 1.59 20.16 -32.03
C ALA A 207 1.88 21.42 -31.19
N LYS A 208 2.73 21.28 -30.15
CA LYS A 208 3.15 22.44 -29.33
C LYS A 208 3.90 23.48 -30.11
N ALA A 209 4.83 23.09 -30.97
CA ALA A 209 5.58 24.03 -31.82
C ALA A 209 4.68 24.78 -32.78
N LYS A 210 3.62 24.14 -33.32
CA LYS A 210 2.63 24.78 -34.17
C LYS A 210 1.71 25.77 -33.41
N GLU A 211 1.44 25.49 -32.15
CA GLU A 211 0.61 26.33 -31.27
C GLU A 211 1.40 27.56 -30.80
N GLU A 212 2.68 27.41 -30.48
CA GLU A 212 3.59 28.51 -30.14
C GLU A 212 3.79 29.43 -31.34
N ALA A 213 3.99 28.88 -32.56
CA ALA A 213 4.12 29.68 -33.80
C ALA A 213 2.85 30.44 -34.21
N LYS A 214 1.67 30.02 -33.72
CA LYS A 214 0.40 30.74 -33.93
C LYS A 214 0.15 31.86 -32.93
N ASN A 215 0.75 31.81 -31.77
CA ASN A 215 0.61 32.82 -30.71
C ASN A 215 1.61 33.99 -30.88
N ASP A 216 2.64 33.82 -31.73
CA ASP A 216 3.64 34.85 -32.04
C ASP A 216 3.28 35.69 -33.30
N THR A 217 2.08 35.50 -33.86
CA THR A 217 1.59 36.24 -35.04
C THR A 217 0.34 37.05 -34.70
#